data_8a22a7f1d3a673efa82830ef8090046e
#
_entry.id   8a22a7f1d3a673efa82830ef8090046e
#
_cell.length_a   1.000
_cell.length_b   1.000
_cell.length_c   1.000
_cell.angle_alpha   90.00
_cell.angle_beta   90.00
_cell.angle_gamma   90.00
#
_symmetry.space_group_name_H-M   'P 1'
#
loop_
_entity.id
_entity.type
_entity.pdbx_description
1 polymer ?
#
loop_
_entity_poly.entity_id
_entity_poly.type
_entity_poly.pdbx_seq_one_letter_code
_entity_poly.pdbx_strand_id
1 'polypeptide(L)'
;PFAAAHEIIRQGKTNLTAVRLTPDLVYDQLIGSGCVSKVIFSYVGNPGVGSLHRFRDAYLNNWPKPLEIEEHTHAGLTNRYIAGASGLPFAILRGYSGSDLIKETKNIAFINSPFSDEQILAVAAINPDITIIHAQQADMNGNVII
;
A
#
# COMPACT_ATOMS: atom_id res chain seq x y z
N PRO A 1 0.30 15.36 5.65
CA PRO A 1 1.16 14.36 4.95
C PRO A 1 2.38 14.98 4.29
N PHE A 2 2.27 16.15 3.61
CA PHE A 2 3.40 16.78 2.89
C PHE A 2 4.60 17.05 3.79
N ALA A 3 4.40 17.64 4.98
CA ALA A 3 5.50 17.94 5.90
C ALA A 3 6.31 16.67 6.26
N ALA A 4 5.63 15.56 6.53
CA ALA A 4 6.29 14.28 6.81
C ALA A 4 7.06 13.75 5.60
N ALA A 5 6.48 13.82 4.40
CA ALA A 5 7.16 13.40 3.18
C ALA A 5 8.42 14.23 2.89
N HIS A 6 8.32 15.54 3.03
CA HIS A 6 9.47 16.44 2.86
C HIS A 6 10.56 16.19 3.90
N GLU A 7 10.18 15.85 5.13
CA GLU A 7 11.17 15.50 6.16
C GLU A 7 11.86 14.15 5.85
N ILE A 8 11.14 13.16 5.36
CA ILE A 8 11.72 11.90 4.88
C ILE A 8 12.75 12.16 3.77
N ILE A 9 12.40 13.02 2.80
CA ILE A 9 13.30 13.43 1.71
C ILE A 9 14.51 14.17 2.26
N ARG A 10 14.30 15.15 3.15
CA ARG A 10 15.37 15.95 3.76
C ARG A 10 16.37 15.08 4.55
N GLN A 11 15.89 14.03 5.20
CA GLN A 11 16.74 13.07 5.91
C GLN A 11 17.41 12.04 5.00
N GLY A 12 17.13 12.05 3.70
CA GLY A 12 17.72 11.11 2.76
C GLY A 12 17.35 9.65 3.04
N LYS A 13 16.16 9.38 3.59
CA LYS A 13 15.71 8.00 3.84
C LYS A 13 15.52 7.29 2.51
N THR A 14 15.98 6.04 2.44
CA THR A 14 15.90 5.23 1.21
C THR A 14 15.39 3.82 1.51
N ASN A 15 15.09 3.08 0.45
CA ASN A 15 14.60 1.69 0.51
C ASN A 15 13.31 1.51 1.32
N LEU A 16 12.45 2.53 1.29
CA LEU A 16 11.16 2.48 1.97
C LEU A 16 10.16 1.67 1.14
N THR A 17 9.35 0.88 1.83
CA THR A 17 8.09 0.35 1.29
C THR A 17 6.97 1.30 1.68
N ALA A 18 6.37 1.93 0.69
CA ALA A 18 5.25 2.85 0.91
C ALA A 18 3.92 2.13 0.65
N VAL A 19 2.99 2.24 1.58
CA VAL A 19 1.69 1.53 1.50
C VAL A 19 0.56 2.53 1.62
N ARG A 20 -0.37 2.50 0.66
CA ARG A 20 -1.60 3.28 0.70
C ARG A 20 -2.62 2.75 -0.29
N LEU A 21 -3.90 2.82 0.04
CA LEU A 21 -4.98 2.43 -0.89
C LEU A 21 -4.89 3.22 -2.20
N THR A 22 -4.74 4.53 -2.11
CA THR A 22 -4.66 5.42 -3.28
C THR A 22 -3.47 6.38 -3.12
N PRO A 23 -2.25 5.96 -3.51
CA PRO A 23 -1.12 6.87 -3.61
C PRO A 23 -1.41 8.07 -4.50
N ASP A 24 -1.01 9.25 -4.03
CA ASP A 24 -1.22 10.53 -4.65
C ASP A 24 0.11 11.28 -4.86
N LEU A 25 0.04 12.59 -5.09
CA LEU A 25 1.18 13.45 -5.33
C LEU A 25 2.26 13.39 -4.22
N VAL A 26 1.88 13.11 -2.96
CA VAL A 26 2.84 12.93 -1.86
C VAL A 26 3.74 11.73 -2.12
N TYR A 27 3.15 10.63 -2.59
CA TYR A 27 3.89 9.42 -2.95
C TYR A 27 4.73 9.62 -4.20
N ASP A 28 4.21 10.37 -5.18
CA ASP A 28 4.96 10.72 -6.40
C ASP A 28 6.26 11.46 -6.05
N GLN A 29 6.21 12.40 -5.10
CA GLN A 29 7.40 13.11 -4.61
C GLN A 29 8.40 12.18 -3.92
N LEU A 30 7.93 11.28 -3.04
CA LEU A 30 8.79 10.32 -2.35
C LEU A 30 9.47 9.35 -3.34
N ILE A 31 8.77 8.91 -4.35
CA ILE A 31 9.30 8.05 -5.42
C ILE A 31 10.33 8.84 -6.24
N GLY A 32 9.97 10.04 -6.71
CA GLY A 32 10.86 10.88 -7.51
C GLY A 32 12.14 11.31 -6.80
N SER A 33 12.12 11.34 -5.47
CA SER A 33 13.30 11.61 -4.64
C SER A 33 14.14 10.36 -4.34
N GLY A 34 13.75 9.18 -4.85
CA GLY A 34 14.48 7.94 -4.65
C GLY A 34 14.35 7.37 -3.23
N CYS A 35 13.38 7.84 -2.43
CA CYS A 35 13.15 7.35 -1.08
C CYS A 35 12.49 5.97 -1.06
N VAL A 36 11.61 5.69 -2.02
CA VAL A 36 10.77 4.50 -2.07
C VAL A 36 11.33 3.50 -3.08
N SER A 37 11.47 2.26 -2.66
CA SER A 37 11.87 1.12 -3.50
C SER A 37 10.70 0.19 -3.82
N LYS A 38 9.63 0.23 -3.03
CA LYS A 38 8.42 -0.56 -3.24
C LYS A 38 7.17 0.24 -2.89
N VAL A 39 6.12 0.10 -3.71
CA VAL A 39 4.79 0.65 -3.42
C VAL A 39 3.77 -0.47 -3.40
N ILE A 40 2.95 -0.51 -2.34
CA ILE A 40 1.80 -1.41 -2.21
C ILE A 40 0.54 -0.54 -2.26
N PHE A 41 -0.34 -0.82 -3.22
CA PHE A 41 -1.49 0.04 -3.50
C PHE A 41 -2.67 -0.72 -4.11
N SER A 42 -3.78 -0.04 -4.30
CA SER A 42 -4.94 -0.54 -5.04
C SER A 42 -5.32 0.33 -6.24
N TYR A 43 -4.99 1.60 -6.21
CA TYR A 43 -5.14 2.52 -7.33
C TYR A 43 -4.11 3.64 -7.22
N VAL A 44 -3.37 3.89 -8.28
CA VAL A 44 -2.40 4.99 -8.35
C VAL A 44 -2.92 6.09 -9.24
N GLY A 45 -3.08 7.29 -8.69
CA GLY A 45 -3.53 8.43 -9.47
C GLY A 45 -3.79 9.66 -8.62
N ASN A 46 -3.98 10.76 -9.31
CA ASN A 46 -4.34 12.04 -8.70
C ASN A 46 -5.56 12.61 -9.44
N PRO A 47 -6.77 12.13 -9.13
CA PRO A 47 -7.98 12.53 -9.82
C PRO A 47 -8.13 14.06 -9.87
N GLY A 48 -8.40 14.59 -11.06
CA GLY A 48 -8.56 16.04 -11.29
C GLY A 48 -7.25 16.83 -11.51
N VAL A 49 -6.09 16.22 -11.26
CA VAL A 49 -4.78 16.91 -11.43
C VAL A 49 -3.92 16.24 -12.50
N GLY A 50 -4.13 14.97 -12.76
CA GLY A 50 -3.43 14.24 -13.83
C GLY A 50 -2.57 13.06 -13.32
N SER A 51 -1.66 12.60 -14.18
CA SER A 51 -0.84 11.42 -13.94
C SER A 51 0.23 11.68 -12.89
N LEU A 52 0.60 10.63 -12.14
CA LEU A 52 1.76 10.62 -11.28
C LEU A 52 3.00 10.32 -12.14
N HIS A 53 3.70 11.36 -12.55
CA HIS A 53 4.79 11.27 -13.54
C HIS A 53 6.01 10.54 -12.99
N ARG A 54 6.37 10.73 -11.72
CA ARG A 54 7.53 10.11 -11.09
C ARG A 54 7.32 8.63 -10.82
N PHE A 55 6.11 8.25 -10.41
CA PHE A 55 5.71 6.85 -10.33
C PHE A 55 5.86 6.16 -11.69
N ARG A 56 5.34 6.80 -12.75
CA ARG A 56 5.43 6.27 -14.11
C ARG A 56 6.87 6.15 -14.61
N ASP A 57 7.70 7.16 -14.37
CA ASP A 57 9.11 7.14 -14.73
C ASP A 57 9.86 6.03 -13.98
N ALA A 58 9.61 5.87 -12.69
CA ALA A 58 10.24 4.82 -11.90
C ALA A 58 9.85 3.41 -12.37
N TYR A 59 8.58 3.22 -12.71
CA TYR A 59 8.07 1.94 -13.18
C TYR A 59 8.52 1.59 -14.61
N LEU A 60 8.42 2.54 -15.55
CA LEU A 60 8.72 2.28 -16.97
C LEU A 60 10.19 2.46 -17.33
N ASN A 61 10.85 3.43 -16.72
CA ASN A 61 12.19 3.89 -17.09
C ASN A 61 13.25 3.61 -16.02
N ASN A 62 12.87 3.01 -14.88
CA ASN A 62 13.73 2.80 -13.71
C ASN A 62 14.36 4.10 -13.17
N TRP A 63 13.68 5.22 -13.29
CA TRP A 63 14.20 6.52 -12.86
C TRP A 63 13.37 7.11 -11.70
N PRO A 64 13.98 7.62 -10.62
CA PRO A 64 15.41 7.68 -10.33
C PRO A 64 16.03 6.33 -9.94
N LYS A 65 15.18 5.36 -9.63
CA LYS A 65 15.51 3.97 -9.29
C LYS A 65 14.39 3.04 -9.74
N PRO A 66 14.67 1.74 -9.97
CA PRO A 66 13.64 0.74 -10.17
C PRO A 66 12.63 0.73 -9.01
N LEU A 67 11.36 0.62 -9.34
CA LEU A 67 10.26 0.58 -8.38
C LEU A 67 9.56 -0.77 -8.44
N GLU A 68 9.58 -1.50 -7.33
CA GLU A 68 8.73 -2.68 -7.18
C GLU A 68 7.30 -2.23 -6.92
N ILE A 69 6.35 -2.83 -7.62
CA ILE A 69 4.93 -2.57 -7.39
C ILE A 69 4.23 -3.83 -6.90
N GLU A 70 3.29 -3.66 -5.99
CA GLU A 70 2.39 -4.69 -5.51
C GLU A 70 0.97 -4.13 -5.52
N GLU A 71 0.19 -4.56 -6.51
CA GLU A 71 -1.17 -4.06 -6.73
C GLU A 71 -2.20 -5.00 -6.09
N HIS A 72 -3.21 -4.41 -5.49
CA HIS A 72 -4.35 -5.10 -4.87
C HIS A 72 -5.67 -4.46 -5.29
N THR A 73 -6.77 -5.17 -5.08
CA THR A 73 -8.08 -4.50 -5.05
C THR A 73 -8.20 -3.64 -3.77
N HIS A 74 -9.08 -2.62 -3.76
CA HIS A 74 -9.35 -1.83 -2.55
C HIS A 74 -9.78 -2.74 -1.39
N ALA A 75 -10.68 -3.69 -1.64
CA ALA A 75 -11.12 -4.66 -0.65
C ALA A 75 -9.94 -5.50 -0.13
N GLY A 76 -9.07 -5.97 -1.03
CA GLY A 76 -7.91 -6.77 -0.67
C GLY A 76 -6.94 -6.02 0.24
N LEU A 77 -6.55 -4.82 -0.13
CA LEU A 77 -5.61 -4.03 0.69
C LEU A 77 -6.23 -3.60 2.03
N THR A 78 -7.53 -3.25 2.05
CA THR A 78 -8.25 -2.96 3.29
C THR A 78 -8.25 -4.17 4.22
N ASN A 79 -8.55 -5.37 3.70
CA ASN A 79 -8.54 -6.60 4.50
C ASN A 79 -7.15 -6.96 5.02
N ARG A 80 -6.09 -6.66 4.28
CA ARG A 80 -4.71 -6.81 4.76
C ARG A 80 -4.42 -5.93 5.97
N TYR A 81 -4.87 -4.67 5.97
CA TYR A 81 -4.76 -3.77 7.12
C TYR A 81 -5.58 -4.26 8.32
N ILE A 82 -6.83 -4.70 8.07
CA ILE A 82 -7.70 -5.22 9.13
C ILE A 82 -7.07 -6.45 9.78
N ALA A 83 -6.54 -7.38 9.00
CA ALA A 83 -5.85 -8.56 9.52
C ALA A 83 -4.66 -8.16 10.40
N GLY A 84 -3.79 -7.26 9.93
CA GLY A 84 -2.65 -6.77 10.69
C GLY A 84 -3.06 -6.09 11.99
N ALA A 85 -4.03 -5.19 11.94
CA ALA A 85 -4.55 -4.49 13.11
C ALA A 85 -5.20 -5.44 14.14
N SER A 86 -5.72 -6.59 13.68
CA SER A 86 -6.33 -7.62 14.53
C SER A 86 -5.33 -8.69 15.02
N GLY A 87 -4.05 -8.58 14.66
CA GLY A 87 -3.03 -9.59 14.96
C GLY A 87 -3.23 -10.91 14.24
N LEU A 88 -3.98 -10.92 13.14
CA LEU A 88 -4.21 -12.10 12.31
C LEU A 88 -3.14 -12.21 11.22
N PRO A 89 -2.72 -13.43 10.83
CA PRO A 89 -1.71 -13.60 9.78
C PRO A 89 -2.23 -13.30 8.38
N PHE A 90 -3.53 -13.41 8.15
CA PHE A 90 -4.18 -13.15 6.86
C PHE A 90 -5.67 -12.87 7.04
N ALA A 91 -6.30 -12.32 6.02
CA ALA A 91 -7.75 -12.21 5.88
C ALA A 91 -8.25 -13.06 4.71
N ILE A 92 -9.51 -13.46 4.77
CA ILE A 92 -10.23 -14.21 3.73
C ILE A 92 -11.11 -13.25 2.94
N LEU A 93 -11.14 -13.41 1.62
CA LEU A 93 -12.05 -12.62 0.78
C LEU A 93 -12.34 -13.30 -0.57
N ARG A 94 -13.40 -12.81 -1.25
CA ARG A 94 -13.81 -13.28 -2.58
C ARG A 94 -13.45 -12.29 -3.71
N GLY A 95 -12.98 -11.11 -3.38
CA GLY A 95 -12.89 -9.96 -4.28
C GLY A 95 -11.86 -10.04 -5.40
N TYR A 96 -11.05 -11.09 -5.49
CA TYR A 96 -10.09 -11.30 -6.57
C TYR A 96 -10.53 -12.35 -7.59
N SER A 97 -11.63 -13.05 -7.35
CA SER A 97 -12.09 -14.14 -8.22
C SER A 97 -12.27 -13.64 -9.66
N GLY A 98 -11.59 -14.29 -10.60
CA GLY A 98 -11.59 -13.90 -12.01
C GLY A 98 -10.66 -12.75 -12.39
N SER A 99 -9.85 -12.24 -11.46
CA SER A 99 -8.85 -11.19 -11.71
C SER A 99 -7.46 -11.79 -11.96
N ASP A 100 -6.70 -11.22 -12.89
CA ASP A 100 -5.31 -11.58 -13.13
C ASP A 100 -4.36 -11.15 -11.99
N LEU A 101 -4.80 -10.28 -11.09
CA LEU A 101 -4.03 -9.89 -9.91
C LEU A 101 -3.59 -11.07 -9.04
N ILE A 102 -4.37 -12.17 -9.04
CA ILE A 102 -4.02 -13.40 -8.31
C ILE A 102 -2.69 -13.98 -8.81
N LYS A 103 -2.41 -13.86 -10.11
CA LYS A 103 -1.20 -14.42 -10.73
C LYS A 103 0.04 -13.55 -10.46
N GLU A 104 -0.16 -12.25 -10.33
CA GLU A 104 0.90 -11.25 -10.25
C GLU A 104 1.29 -10.91 -8.80
N THR A 105 0.39 -11.16 -7.83
CA THR A 105 0.57 -10.72 -6.45
C THR A 105 0.95 -11.87 -5.53
N LYS A 106 2.16 -11.84 -4.96
CA LYS A 106 2.73 -12.89 -4.10
C LYS A 106 2.02 -13.08 -2.75
N ASN A 107 1.27 -12.09 -2.30
CA ASN A 107 0.61 -12.07 -0.98
C ASN A 107 -0.87 -12.53 -1.04
N ILE A 108 -1.23 -13.26 -2.09
CA ILE A 108 -2.55 -13.87 -2.27
C ILE A 108 -2.35 -15.37 -2.44
N ALA A 109 -3.16 -16.17 -1.76
CA ALA A 109 -3.13 -17.62 -1.88
C ALA A 109 -4.54 -18.21 -1.83
N PHE A 110 -4.73 -19.35 -2.47
CA PHE A 110 -5.92 -20.17 -2.27
C PHE A 110 -5.76 -21.03 -1.01
N ILE A 111 -6.79 -21.07 -0.19
CA ILE A 111 -6.89 -21.97 0.96
C ILE A 111 -8.19 -22.76 0.89
N ASN A 112 -8.19 -23.96 1.45
CA ASN A 112 -9.41 -24.77 1.58
C ASN A 112 -10.19 -24.30 2.80
N SER A 113 -11.50 -24.13 2.67
CA SER A 113 -12.38 -23.86 3.80
C SER A 113 -12.38 -25.07 4.76
N PRO A 114 -12.22 -24.87 6.06
CA PRO A 114 -12.38 -25.98 7.04
C PRO A 114 -13.84 -26.36 7.29
N PHE A 115 -14.79 -25.63 6.70
CA PHE A 115 -16.22 -25.81 6.94
C PHE A 115 -17.01 -26.19 5.68
N SER A 116 -16.33 -26.28 4.52
CA SER A 116 -16.95 -26.64 3.23
C SER A 116 -15.88 -27.09 2.24
N ASP A 117 -16.27 -27.70 1.14
CA ASP A 117 -15.35 -28.11 0.06
C ASP A 117 -14.92 -26.92 -0.83
N GLU A 118 -15.11 -25.71 -0.38
CA GLU A 118 -14.83 -24.49 -1.15
C GLU A 118 -13.36 -24.07 -1.01
N GLN A 119 -12.73 -23.70 -2.13
CA GLN A 119 -11.51 -22.92 -2.14
C GLN A 119 -11.82 -21.43 -2.05
N ILE A 120 -11.20 -20.77 -1.11
CA ILE A 120 -11.34 -19.33 -0.86
C ILE A 120 -9.98 -18.64 -0.95
N LEU A 121 -9.98 -17.35 -1.23
CA LEU A 121 -8.77 -16.57 -1.30
C LEU A 121 -8.41 -16.00 0.07
N ALA A 122 -7.14 -16.08 0.39
CA ALA A 122 -6.51 -15.45 1.54
C ALA A 122 -5.51 -14.39 1.08
N VAL A 123 -5.47 -13.25 1.77
CA VAL A 123 -4.47 -12.20 1.59
C VAL A 123 -3.67 -12.04 2.87
N ALA A 124 -2.35 -12.04 2.75
CA ALA A 124 -1.45 -11.89 3.89
C ALA A 124 -1.68 -10.54 4.60
N ALA A 125 -1.61 -10.53 5.92
CA ALA A 125 -1.68 -9.30 6.70
C ALA A 125 -0.58 -8.32 6.31
N ILE A 126 -0.82 -7.02 6.53
CA ILE A 126 0.19 -5.99 6.39
C ILE A 126 0.37 -5.30 7.75
N ASN A 127 1.62 -5.23 8.19
CA ASN A 127 2.00 -4.66 9.48
C ASN A 127 3.03 -3.55 9.23
N PRO A 128 2.60 -2.29 9.05
CA PRO A 128 3.53 -1.19 8.85
C PRO A 128 4.38 -0.93 10.10
N ASP A 129 5.68 -0.67 9.92
CA ASP A 129 6.56 -0.24 11.01
C ASP A 129 6.20 1.16 11.50
N ILE A 130 5.72 2.02 10.58
CA ILE A 130 5.35 3.41 10.85
C ILE A 130 4.04 3.73 10.14
N THR A 131 3.12 4.36 10.88
CA THR A 131 1.87 4.90 10.33
C THR A 131 1.85 6.42 10.48
N ILE A 132 1.56 7.14 9.40
CA ILE A 132 1.43 8.60 9.40
C ILE A 132 -0.01 8.97 9.15
N ILE A 133 -0.66 9.55 10.15
CA ILE A 133 -2.05 9.99 10.09
C ILE A 133 -2.10 11.52 10.10
N HIS A 134 -2.90 12.12 9.22
CA HIS A 134 -3.26 13.51 9.29
C HIS A 134 -4.56 13.64 10.09
N ALA A 135 -4.48 14.21 11.27
CA ALA A 135 -5.59 14.41 12.18
C ALA A 135 -5.73 15.90 12.54
N GLN A 136 -6.91 16.33 12.97
CA GLN A 136 -7.14 17.68 13.48
C GLN A 136 -6.52 17.88 14.86
N GLN A 137 -6.61 16.86 15.70
CA GLN A 137 -6.04 16.85 17.04
C GLN A 137 -5.47 15.47 17.36
N ALA A 138 -4.43 15.44 18.17
CA ALA A 138 -3.86 14.24 18.73
C ALA A 138 -3.38 14.51 20.17
N ASP A 139 -3.46 13.50 21.03
CA ASP A 139 -2.90 13.55 22.37
C ASP A 139 -1.60 12.72 22.48
N MET A 140 -0.96 12.79 23.62
CA MET A 140 0.27 12.04 23.89
C MET A 140 0.06 10.52 24.05
N ASN A 141 -1.18 10.07 24.17
CA ASN A 141 -1.55 8.67 24.29
C ASN A 141 -1.88 8.03 22.94
N GLY A 142 -1.81 8.80 21.86
CA GLY A 142 -2.10 8.33 20.50
C GLY A 142 -3.57 8.38 20.10
N ASN A 143 -4.44 9.02 20.90
CA ASN A 143 -5.82 9.28 20.49
C ASN A 143 -5.83 10.41 19.45
N VAL A 144 -6.65 10.27 18.41
CA VAL A 144 -6.75 11.24 17.32
C VAL A 144 -8.20 11.61 17.02
N ILE A 145 -8.41 12.85 16.62
CA ILE A 145 -9.68 13.34 16.06
C ILE A 145 -9.43 13.65 14.59
N ILE A 146 -10.19 13.00 13.70
CA ILE A 146 -10.08 13.13 12.24
C ILE A 146 -11.19 14.02 11.72
#